data_04d701b24a3f0dab78b7b945268d896d
#
_entry.id   04d701b24a3f0dab78b7b945268d896d
#
_cell.length_a   1.000
_cell.length_b   1.000
_cell.length_c   1.000
_cell.angle_alpha   90.00
_cell.angle_beta   90.00
_cell.angle_gamma   90.00
#
_symmetry.space_group_name_H-M   'P 1'
#
loop_
_entity.id
_entity.type
_entity.pdbx_description
1 polymer ?
#
loop_
_entity_poly.entity_id
_entity_poly.type
_entity_poly.pdbx_seq_one_letter_code
_entity_poly.pdbx_strand_id
1 'polypeptide(L)'
;IDGGSVRVADMVLDRRAGTDVSHKEIEKRAHRLRQSVGMVFQTFNLFPHKTIVENAMMAPMVVQGVNKEIAREIALRQLDKVGLKSLAERRPDQLSGGQIQRAAIARALAMSPNVMLYDEPTSALDPELVGEVLSVMRELNAEGMTQIIVTHEMQFAKDASDYIVFMDKGEIVEILAEEFMVEHPKDIRTQKFLKR
;
A
#
# COMPACT_ATOMS: atom_id res chain seq x y z
N ILE A 1 5.58 10.20 13.45
CA ILE A 1 6.42 11.34 13.04
C ILE A 1 7.00 12.00 14.28
N ASP A 2 8.27 12.38 14.22
CA ASP A 2 8.96 13.06 15.34
C ASP A 2 8.59 14.54 15.37
N GLY A 3 8.33 15.14 14.21
CA GLY A 3 7.83 16.51 14.04
C GLY A 3 7.18 16.71 12.68
N GLY A 4 6.53 17.86 12.48
CA GLY A 4 5.87 18.22 11.23
C GLY A 4 4.38 17.87 11.20
N SER A 5 3.80 17.79 9.99
CA SER A 5 2.39 17.45 9.80
C SER A 5 2.20 16.47 8.65
N VAL A 6 1.21 15.58 8.80
CA VAL A 6 0.75 14.67 7.76
C VAL A 6 -0.73 14.91 7.55
N ARG A 7 -1.15 15.03 6.28
CA ARG A 7 -2.56 15.12 5.88
C ARG A 7 -2.91 13.96 4.97
N VAL A 8 -4.00 13.27 5.28
CA VAL A 8 -4.60 12.25 4.42
C VAL A 8 -6.09 12.56 4.32
N ALA A 9 -6.57 12.87 3.13
CA ALA A 9 -7.90 13.43 2.90
C ALA A 9 -8.17 14.62 3.84
N ASP A 10 -9.23 14.55 4.65
CA ASP A 10 -9.60 15.61 5.61
C ASP A 10 -8.91 15.50 6.98
N MET A 11 -8.12 14.44 7.19
CA MET A 11 -7.46 14.18 8.45
C MET A 11 -6.06 14.77 8.48
N VAL A 12 -5.76 15.51 9.55
CA VAL A 12 -4.45 16.11 9.80
C VAL A 12 -3.89 15.60 11.11
N LEU A 13 -2.69 15.05 11.07
CA LEU A 13 -1.85 14.78 12.22
C LEU A 13 -0.73 15.83 12.25
N ASP A 14 -0.72 16.70 13.25
CA ASP A 14 0.25 17.77 13.41
C ASP A 14 1.02 17.61 14.72
N ARG A 15 2.36 17.54 14.61
CA ARG A 15 3.31 17.48 15.74
C ARG A 15 4.36 18.58 15.65
N ARG A 16 4.02 19.73 15.06
CA ARG A 16 4.93 20.88 15.05
C ARG A 16 5.10 21.43 16.48
N ALA A 17 6.27 21.96 16.76
CA ALA A 17 6.54 22.63 18.02
C ALA A 17 5.55 23.79 18.23
N GLY A 18 4.94 23.87 19.43
CA GLY A 18 3.95 24.90 19.77
C GLY A 18 2.48 24.51 19.51
N THR A 19 2.19 23.30 19.02
CA THR A 19 0.81 22.79 19.01
C THR A 19 0.43 22.33 20.41
N ASP A 20 -0.55 23.00 21.02
CA ASP A 20 -1.08 22.68 22.36
C ASP A 20 -2.08 21.50 22.28
N VAL A 21 -1.61 20.37 21.73
CA VAL A 21 -2.42 19.15 21.57
C VAL A 21 -1.87 18.07 22.48
N SER A 22 -2.72 17.53 23.35
CA SER A 22 -2.33 16.47 24.27
C SER A 22 -1.88 15.21 23.52
N HIS A 23 -0.95 14.44 24.09
CA HIS A 23 -0.49 13.16 23.54
C HIS A 23 -1.66 12.21 23.25
N LYS A 24 -2.66 12.16 24.12
CA LYS A 24 -3.87 11.33 23.95
C LYS A 24 -4.67 11.72 22.72
N GLU A 25 -4.79 13.01 22.43
CA GLU A 25 -5.51 13.49 21.25
C GLU A 25 -4.71 13.21 19.97
N ILE A 26 -3.39 13.34 20.00
CA ILE A 26 -2.51 12.96 18.89
C ILE A 26 -2.67 11.46 18.55
N GLU A 27 -2.63 10.60 19.58
CA GLU A 27 -2.81 9.15 19.38
C GLU A 27 -4.19 8.80 18.81
N LYS A 28 -5.25 9.47 19.28
CA LYS A 28 -6.60 9.30 18.75
C LYS A 28 -6.71 9.70 17.27
N ARG A 29 -6.08 10.80 16.88
CA ARG A 29 -6.01 11.25 15.49
C ARG A 29 -5.17 10.28 14.63
N ALA A 30 -4.01 9.86 15.14
CA ALA A 30 -3.18 8.86 14.48
C ALA A 30 -3.91 7.53 14.27
N HIS A 31 -4.70 7.09 15.25
CA HIS A 31 -5.51 5.88 15.12
C HIS A 31 -6.55 6.00 13.99
N ARG A 32 -7.28 7.12 13.93
CA ARG A 32 -8.23 7.37 12.83
C ARG A 32 -7.54 7.43 11.47
N LEU A 33 -6.39 8.11 11.38
CA LEU A 33 -5.62 8.21 10.16
C LEU A 33 -5.17 6.82 9.67
N ARG A 34 -4.69 5.95 10.57
CA ARG A 34 -4.29 4.57 10.22
C ARG A 34 -5.46 3.74 9.69
N GLN A 35 -6.70 4.03 10.07
CA GLN A 35 -7.88 3.32 9.55
C GLN A 35 -8.18 3.69 8.09
N SER A 36 -7.75 4.87 7.63
CA SER A 36 -7.97 5.36 6.27
C SER A 36 -6.78 5.09 5.34
N VAL A 37 -5.72 4.46 5.84
CA VAL A 37 -4.51 4.14 5.09
C VAL A 37 -4.29 2.64 5.10
N GLY A 38 -4.32 2.01 3.94
CA GLY A 38 -3.91 0.63 3.76
C GLY A 38 -2.39 0.54 3.62
N MET A 39 -1.78 -0.51 4.16
CA MET A 39 -0.34 -0.74 4.01
C MET A 39 -0.06 -2.18 3.63
N VAL A 40 0.76 -2.35 2.61
CA VAL A 40 1.26 -3.63 2.10
C VAL A 40 2.77 -3.61 2.25
N PHE A 41 3.30 -4.61 2.96
CA PHE A 41 4.72 -4.72 3.28
C PHE A 41 5.44 -5.64 2.29
N GLN A 42 6.75 -5.54 2.26
CA GLN A 42 7.64 -6.45 1.53
C GLN A 42 7.44 -7.91 1.94
N THR A 43 7.29 -8.17 3.25
CA THR A 43 6.89 -9.46 3.79
C THR A 43 5.37 -9.48 3.90
N PHE A 44 4.75 -10.51 3.41
CA PHE A 44 3.28 -10.60 3.22
C PHE A 44 2.46 -10.38 4.50
N ASN A 45 3.01 -10.73 5.67
CA ASN A 45 2.43 -10.54 7.01
C ASN A 45 0.99 -11.07 7.17
N LEU A 46 0.61 -12.10 6.41
CA LEU A 46 -0.66 -12.79 6.62
C LEU A 46 -0.57 -13.68 7.86
N PHE A 47 -1.70 -13.85 8.53
CA PHE A 47 -1.84 -14.80 9.64
C PHE A 47 -1.81 -16.24 9.08
N PRO A 48 -0.77 -17.04 9.36
CA PRO A 48 -0.57 -18.32 8.68
C PRO A 48 -1.62 -19.39 9.06
N HIS A 49 -2.22 -19.25 10.24
CA HIS A 49 -3.25 -20.17 10.75
C HIS A 49 -4.68 -19.83 10.28
N LYS A 50 -4.84 -18.76 9.50
CA LYS A 50 -6.12 -18.29 8.95
C LYS A 50 -6.15 -18.45 7.45
N THR A 51 -7.35 -18.68 6.90
CA THR A 51 -7.57 -18.60 5.46
C THR A 51 -7.40 -17.17 4.94
N ILE A 52 -7.26 -16.98 3.62
CA ILE A 52 -7.10 -15.61 3.10
C ILE A 52 -8.38 -14.78 3.25
N VAL A 53 -9.55 -15.39 3.21
CA VAL A 53 -10.80 -14.68 3.52
C VAL A 53 -10.85 -14.26 4.98
N GLU A 54 -10.44 -15.12 5.92
CA GLU A 54 -10.36 -14.77 7.34
C GLU A 54 -9.33 -13.68 7.61
N ASN A 55 -8.18 -13.67 6.91
CA ASN A 55 -7.21 -12.60 6.97
C ASN A 55 -7.82 -11.25 6.57
N ALA A 56 -8.60 -11.22 5.49
CA ALA A 56 -9.25 -9.99 5.01
C ALA A 56 -10.43 -9.54 5.89
N MET A 57 -11.13 -10.47 6.57
CA MET A 57 -12.24 -10.17 7.47
C MET A 57 -11.81 -9.51 8.78
N MET A 58 -10.58 -9.79 9.26
CA MET A 58 -10.17 -9.43 10.62
C MET A 58 -10.29 -7.94 10.93
N ALA A 59 -9.72 -7.09 10.07
CA ALA A 59 -9.69 -5.66 10.34
C ALA A 59 -11.10 -5.03 10.31
N PRO A 60 -11.98 -5.30 9.33
CA PRO A 60 -13.37 -4.87 9.38
C PRO A 60 -14.10 -5.29 10.66
N MET A 61 -13.92 -6.53 11.11
CA MET A 61 -14.58 -7.02 12.34
C MET A 61 -14.05 -6.34 13.60
N VAL A 62 -12.72 -6.27 13.75
CA VAL A 62 -12.08 -5.82 15.00
C VAL A 62 -12.05 -4.30 15.11
N VAL A 63 -11.83 -3.60 14.02
CA VAL A 63 -11.61 -2.14 14.01
C VAL A 63 -12.89 -1.37 13.70
N GLN A 64 -13.70 -1.86 12.75
CA GLN A 64 -14.94 -1.20 12.34
C GLN A 64 -16.19 -1.78 13.03
N GLY A 65 -16.06 -2.89 13.77
CA GLY A 65 -17.18 -3.52 14.47
C GLY A 65 -18.21 -4.18 13.53
N VAL A 66 -17.79 -4.47 12.29
CA VAL A 66 -18.67 -5.09 11.29
C VAL A 66 -18.96 -6.55 11.69
N ASN A 67 -20.19 -7.01 11.54
CA ASN A 67 -20.53 -8.40 11.83
C ASN A 67 -19.85 -9.37 10.86
N LYS A 68 -19.81 -10.65 11.22
CA LYS A 68 -19.06 -11.68 10.50
C LYS A 68 -19.53 -11.87 9.06
N GLU A 69 -20.82 -11.83 8.83
CA GLU A 69 -21.46 -12.04 7.52
C GLU A 69 -21.07 -10.90 6.57
N ILE A 70 -21.22 -9.66 6.99
CA ILE A 70 -20.85 -8.47 6.21
C ILE A 70 -19.32 -8.43 5.99
N ALA A 71 -18.52 -8.74 7.02
CA ALA A 71 -17.07 -8.79 6.88
C ALA A 71 -16.63 -9.83 5.84
N ARG A 72 -17.33 -10.98 5.78
CA ARG A 72 -17.07 -12.01 4.76
C ARG A 72 -17.42 -11.52 3.35
N GLU A 73 -18.52 -10.84 3.17
CA GLU A 73 -18.92 -10.26 1.88
C GLU A 73 -17.89 -9.22 1.41
N ILE A 74 -17.44 -8.33 2.31
CA ILE A 74 -16.38 -7.36 2.04
C ILE A 74 -15.10 -8.10 1.60
N ALA A 75 -14.65 -9.08 2.38
CA ALA A 75 -13.44 -9.83 2.11
C ALA A 75 -13.50 -10.56 0.76
N LEU A 76 -14.60 -11.25 0.45
CA LEU A 76 -14.78 -11.94 -0.82
C LEU A 76 -14.78 -10.99 -2.02
N ARG A 77 -15.34 -9.78 -1.88
CA ARG A 77 -15.31 -8.75 -2.90
C ARG A 77 -13.89 -8.26 -3.17
N GLN A 78 -13.09 -8.05 -2.12
CA GLN A 78 -11.70 -7.65 -2.30
C GLN A 78 -10.82 -8.77 -2.85
N LEU A 79 -11.07 -10.02 -2.45
CA LEU A 79 -10.41 -11.18 -3.04
C LEU A 79 -10.77 -11.38 -4.53
N ASP A 80 -12.00 -11.05 -4.92
CA ASP A 80 -12.44 -11.06 -6.32
C ASP A 80 -11.65 -10.04 -7.15
N LYS A 81 -11.49 -8.80 -6.64
CA LYS A 81 -10.69 -7.74 -7.28
C LYS A 81 -9.25 -8.17 -7.59
N VAL A 82 -8.66 -8.96 -6.73
CA VAL A 82 -7.27 -9.43 -6.91
C VAL A 82 -7.18 -10.83 -7.55
N GLY A 83 -8.30 -11.34 -8.08
CA GLY A 83 -8.36 -12.63 -8.77
C GLY A 83 -8.21 -13.87 -7.88
N LEU A 84 -8.54 -13.76 -6.58
CA LEU A 84 -8.33 -14.83 -5.60
C LEU A 84 -9.63 -15.39 -4.96
N LYS A 85 -10.80 -15.02 -5.46
CA LYS A 85 -12.09 -15.44 -4.88
C LYS A 85 -12.23 -16.97 -4.78
N SER A 86 -11.80 -17.71 -5.81
CA SER A 86 -11.83 -19.17 -5.83
C SER A 86 -10.89 -19.84 -4.81
N LEU A 87 -9.91 -19.08 -4.30
CA LEU A 87 -8.93 -19.52 -3.31
C LEU A 87 -9.22 -19.01 -1.90
N ALA A 88 -10.39 -18.37 -1.67
CA ALA A 88 -10.74 -17.69 -0.43
C ALA A 88 -10.53 -18.52 0.85
N GLU A 89 -10.80 -19.85 0.78
CA GLU A 89 -10.67 -20.79 1.89
C GLU A 89 -9.27 -21.42 2.01
N ARG A 90 -8.32 -21.04 1.14
CA ARG A 90 -6.94 -21.50 1.25
C ARG A 90 -6.19 -20.72 2.33
N ARG A 91 -5.21 -21.39 2.94
CA ARG A 91 -4.24 -20.77 3.85
C ARG A 91 -3.02 -20.28 3.09
N PRO A 92 -2.22 -19.34 3.65
CA PRO A 92 -1.03 -18.82 2.98
C PRO A 92 -0.03 -19.89 2.52
N ASP A 93 0.15 -20.96 3.27
CA ASP A 93 1.04 -22.09 2.95
C ASP A 93 0.60 -22.92 1.72
N GLN A 94 -0.60 -22.69 1.22
CA GLN A 94 -1.19 -23.34 0.05
C GLN A 94 -1.18 -22.48 -1.21
N LEU A 95 -0.47 -21.34 -1.18
CA LEU A 95 -0.50 -20.31 -2.21
C LEU A 95 0.91 -19.98 -2.71
N SER A 96 1.01 -19.52 -3.96
CA SER A 96 2.26 -18.95 -4.48
C SER A 96 2.57 -17.60 -3.83
N GLY A 97 3.83 -17.14 -3.92
CA GLY A 97 4.24 -15.83 -3.40
C GLY A 97 3.39 -14.68 -3.95
N GLY A 98 3.14 -14.65 -5.26
CA GLY A 98 2.28 -13.65 -5.89
C GLY A 98 0.82 -13.72 -5.42
N GLN A 99 0.28 -14.92 -5.18
CA GLN A 99 -1.06 -15.10 -4.59
C GLN A 99 -1.11 -14.59 -3.15
N ILE A 100 -0.09 -14.86 -2.34
CA ILE A 100 0.00 -14.37 -0.95
C ILE A 100 0.05 -12.84 -0.94
N GLN A 101 0.85 -12.23 -1.82
CA GLN A 101 0.95 -10.77 -1.92
C GLN A 101 -0.37 -10.13 -2.36
N ARG A 102 -1.04 -10.69 -3.36
CA ARG A 102 -2.37 -10.23 -3.77
C ARG A 102 -3.41 -10.38 -2.65
N ALA A 103 -3.32 -11.44 -1.85
CA ALA A 103 -4.17 -11.59 -0.65
C ALA A 103 -3.86 -10.53 0.43
N ALA A 104 -2.59 -10.11 0.58
CA ALA A 104 -2.23 -9.00 1.47
C ALA A 104 -2.79 -7.66 0.98
N ILE A 105 -2.81 -7.43 -0.35
CA ILE A 105 -3.48 -6.27 -0.95
C ILE A 105 -4.98 -6.32 -0.66
N ALA A 106 -5.65 -7.45 -0.90
CA ALA A 106 -7.09 -7.61 -0.62
C ALA A 106 -7.43 -7.36 0.86
N ARG A 107 -6.57 -7.81 1.78
CA ARG A 107 -6.72 -7.55 3.22
C ARG A 107 -6.65 -6.05 3.52
N ALA A 108 -5.73 -5.31 2.92
CA ALA A 108 -5.63 -3.87 3.12
C ALA A 108 -6.84 -3.14 2.53
N LEU A 109 -7.30 -3.53 1.34
CA LEU A 109 -8.49 -2.98 0.68
C LEU A 109 -9.79 -3.22 1.45
N ALA A 110 -9.86 -4.28 2.28
CA ALA A 110 -11.06 -4.60 3.05
C ALA A 110 -11.44 -3.52 4.07
N MET A 111 -10.51 -2.64 4.44
CA MET A 111 -10.75 -1.46 5.28
C MET A 111 -11.30 -0.25 4.51
N SER A 112 -11.44 -0.35 3.18
CA SER A 112 -11.82 0.77 2.29
C SER A 112 -10.94 2.01 2.50
N PRO A 113 -9.60 1.88 2.37
CA PRO A 113 -8.68 2.97 2.63
C PRO A 113 -8.78 4.07 1.57
N ASN A 114 -8.45 5.31 1.95
CA ASN A 114 -8.34 6.44 1.03
C ASN A 114 -7.00 6.43 0.27
N VAL A 115 -5.97 5.82 0.86
CA VAL A 115 -4.62 5.73 0.31
C VAL A 115 -4.06 4.36 0.59
N MET A 116 -3.40 3.76 -0.41
CA MET A 116 -2.62 2.54 -0.27
C MET A 116 -1.14 2.86 -0.26
N LEU A 117 -0.42 2.36 0.74
CA LEU A 117 1.03 2.41 0.84
C LEU A 117 1.61 1.03 0.52
N TYR A 118 2.63 0.99 -0.33
CA TYR A 118 3.35 -0.23 -0.66
C TYR A 118 4.84 -0.05 -0.36
N ASP A 119 5.38 -0.97 0.42
CA ASP A 119 6.79 -1.00 0.76
C ASP A 119 7.44 -2.20 0.06
N GLU A 120 8.05 -1.95 -1.09
CA GLU A 120 8.66 -2.95 -1.98
C GLU A 120 7.80 -4.22 -2.20
N PRO A 121 6.57 -4.10 -2.73
CA PRO A 121 5.59 -5.19 -2.73
C PRO A 121 5.99 -6.39 -3.60
N THR A 122 7.02 -6.27 -4.42
CA THR A 122 7.46 -7.32 -5.36
C THR A 122 8.83 -7.91 -5.03
N SER A 123 9.59 -7.31 -4.11
CA SER A 123 10.99 -7.68 -3.84
C SER A 123 11.19 -9.10 -3.27
N ALA A 124 10.15 -9.68 -2.66
CA ALA A 124 10.15 -11.04 -2.13
C ALA A 124 9.57 -12.09 -3.10
N LEU A 125 9.33 -11.70 -4.37
CA LEU A 125 8.70 -12.54 -5.38
C LEU A 125 9.70 -13.01 -6.44
N ASP A 126 9.43 -14.20 -6.98
CA ASP A 126 10.09 -14.64 -8.19
C ASP A 126 9.70 -13.71 -9.37
N PRO A 127 10.62 -13.41 -10.30
CA PRO A 127 10.36 -12.49 -11.41
C PRO A 127 9.11 -12.80 -12.24
N GLU A 128 8.78 -14.09 -12.39
CA GLU A 128 7.58 -14.54 -13.13
C GLU A 128 6.27 -14.12 -12.44
N LEU A 129 6.28 -13.92 -11.12
CA LEU A 129 5.10 -13.58 -10.32
C LEU A 129 4.93 -12.05 -10.12
N VAL A 130 5.96 -11.26 -10.40
CA VAL A 130 5.94 -9.80 -10.25
C VAL A 130 4.82 -9.17 -11.07
N GLY A 131 4.67 -9.60 -12.34
CA GLY A 131 3.69 -9.06 -13.26
C GLY A 131 2.25 -9.15 -12.76
N GLU A 132 1.89 -10.23 -12.05
CA GLU A 132 0.54 -10.41 -11.50
C GLU A 132 0.20 -9.39 -10.41
N VAL A 133 1.17 -9.06 -9.56
CA VAL A 133 0.98 -8.06 -8.48
C VAL A 133 0.92 -6.65 -9.06
N LEU A 134 1.82 -6.34 -10.00
CA LEU A 134 1.84 -5.02 -10.65
C LEU A 134 0.57 -4.77 -11.49
N SER A 135 -0.02 -5.82 -12.09
CA SER A 135 -1.32 -5.70 -12.79
C SER A 135 -2.43 -5.26 -11.86
N VAL A 136 -2.55 -5.89 -10.68
CA VAL A 136 -3.55 -5.49 -9.68
C VAL A 136 -3.35 -4.03 -9.26
N MET A 137 -2.10 -3.59 -9.05
CA MET A 137 -1.81 -2.21 -8.66
C MET A 137 -2.19 -1.21 -9.78
N ARG A 138 -1.96 -1.55 -11.08
CA ARG A 138 -2.42 -0.74 -12.21
C ARG A 138 -3.95 -0.66 -12.27
N GLU A 139 -4.65 -1.77 -12.05
CA GLU A 139 -6.12 -1.80 -12.04
C GLU A 139 -6.68 -0.90 -10.93
N LEU A 140 -6.11 -0.95 -9.72
CA LEU A 140 -6.48 -0.08 -8.62
C LEU A 140 -6.21 1.41 -8.93
N ASN A 141 -5.11 1.72 -9.62
CA ASN A 141 -4.82 3.07 -10.09
C ASN A 141 -5.87 3.55 -11.11
N ALA A 142 -6.23 2.71 -12.06
CA ALA A 142 -7.27 3.01 -13.05
C ALA A 142 -8.65 3.22 -12.42
N GLU A 143 -8.94 2.60 -11.28
CA GLU A 143 -10.14 2.83 -10.47
C GLU A 143 -10.07 4.14 -9.65
N GLY A 144 -8.96 4.88 -9.69
CA GLY A 144 -8.77 6.15 -8.96
C GLY A 144 -8.24 5.98 -7.53
N MET A 145 -7.68 4.82 -7.17
CA MET A 145 -7.05 4.61 -5.88
C MET A 145 -5.74 5.39 -5.76
N THR A 146 -5.66 6.29 -4.80
CA THR A 146 -4.40 6.96 -4.48
C THR A 146 -3.39 5.96 -3.91
N GLN A 147 -2.22 5.87 -4.51
CA GLN A 147 -1.18 4.92 -4.14
C GLN A 147 0.18 5.62 -3.93
N ILE A 148 0.91 5.24 -2.90
CA ILE A 148 2.32 5.60 -2.69
C ILE A 148 3.11 4.31 -2.67
N ILE A 149 4.08 4.19 -3.55
CA ILE A 149 4.79 2.93 -3.80
C ILE A 149 6.29 3.17 -3.67
N VAL A 150 6.92 2.47 -2.73
CA VAL A 150 8.38 2.33 -2.69
C VAL A 150 8.72 1.11 -3.53
N THR A 151 9.49 1.29 -4.58
CA THR A 151 9.84 0.22 -5.52
C THR A 151 11.16 0.48 -6.22
N HIS A 152 11.78 -0.59 -6.68
CA HIS A 152 12.92 -0.57 -7.61
C HIS A 152 12.50 -0.99 -9.04
N GLU A 153 11.22 -1.28 -9.27
CA GLU A 153 10.64 -1.60 -10.58
C GLU A 153 10.46 -0.32 -11.40
N MET A 154 11.54 0.14 -12.02
CA MET A 154 11.55 1.45 -12.71
C MET A 154 10.58 1.53 -13.89
N GLN A 155 10.42 0.44 -14.63
CA GLN A 155 9.46 0.42 -15.75
C GLN A 155 8.03 0.59 -15.26
N PHE A 156 7.67 -0.12 -14.18
CA PHE A 156 6.36 0.05 -13.56
C PHE A 156 6.14 1.46 -13.02
N ALA A 157 7.17 2.04 -12.36
CA ALA A 157 7.07 3.41 -11.85
C ALA A 157 6.83 4.42 -12.99
N LYS A 158 7.48 4.27 -14.15
CA LYS A 158 7.26 5.10 -15.32
C LYS A 158 5.85 4.98 -15.90
N ASP A 159 5.35 3.72 -16.01
CA ASP A 159 4.10 3.43 -16.71
C ASP A 159 2.85 3.72 -15.85
N ALA A 160 2.98 3.73 -14.51
CA ALA A 160 1.83 3.70 -13.61
C ALA A 160 1.79 4.83 -12.58
N SER A 161 2.75 5.76 -12.57
CA SER A 161 2.75 6.86 -11.59
C SER A 161 2.60 8.22 -12.23
N ASP A 162 1.87 9.12 -11.55
CA ASP A 162 1.79 10.53 -11.91
C ASP A 162 3.07 11.30 -11.52
N TYR A 163 3.75 10.82 -10.47
CA TYR A 163 4.98 11.43 -9.94
C TYR A 163 5.95 10.36 -9.48
N ILE A 164 7.24 10.55 -9.79
CA ILE A 164 8.33 9.75 -9.25
C ILE A 164 9.15 10.65 -8.32
N VAL A 165 9.30 10.23 -7.06
CA VAL A 165 10.10 10.94 -6.05
C VAL A 165 11.38 10.16 -5.82
N PHE A 166 12.52 10.74 -6.26
CA PHE A 166 13.82 10.16 -5.95
C PHE A 166 14.31 10.65 -4.59
N MET A 167 14.67 9.70 -3.72
CA MET A 167 15.17 9.97 -2.37
C MET A 167 16.58 9.41 -2.19
N ASP A 168 17.43 10.13 -1.49
CA ASP A 168 18.74 9.69 -1.09
C ASP A 168 19.08 10.20 0.31
N LYS A 169 19.56 9.30 1.18
CA LYS A 169 19.96 9.61 2.57
C LYS A 169 18.89 10.35 3.40
N GLY A 170 17.61 10.02 3.19
CA GLY A 170 16.48 10.62 3.92
C GLY A 170 16.00 11.96 3.37
N GLU A 171 16.56 12.42 2.26
CA GLU A 171 16.17 13.68 1.60
C GLU A 171 15.50 13.43 0.27
N ILE A 172 14.51 14.25 -0.07
CA ILE A 172 13.95 14.30 -1.41
C ILE A 172 14.96 15.02 -2.30
N VAL A 173 15.49 14.30 -3.28
CA VAL A 173 16.49 14.82 -4.22
C VAL A 173 15.83 15.47 -5.41
N GLU A 174 14.84 14.78 -5.99
CA GLU A 174 14.16 15.22 -7.20
C GLU A 174 12.74 14.65 -7.27
N ILE A 175 11.82 15.44 -7.81
CA ILE A 175 10.45 15.02 -8.12
C ILE A 175 10.27 15.12 -9.63
N LEU A 176 9.94 13.99 -10.25
CA LEU A 176 9.74 13.84 -11.69
C LEU A 176 8.25 13.66 -11.95
N ALA A 177 7.64 14.64 -12.62
CA ALA A 177 6.19 14.70 -12.83
C ALA A 177 5.77 14.33 -14.27
N GLU A 178 6.72 14.19 -15.18
CA GLU A 178 6.48 13.91 -16.58
C GLU A 178 7.46 12.88 -17.11
N GLU A 179 7.07 12.09 -18.11
CA GLU A 179 7.93 11.08 -18.74
C GLU A 179 9.26 11.68 -19.20
N PHE A 180 9.23 12.87 -19.80
CA PHE A 180 10.42 13.60 -20.21
C PHE A 180 11.41 13.84 -19.05
N MET A 181 10.91 14.16 -17.84
CA MET A 181 11.77 14.40 -16.68
C MET A 181 12.43 13.10 -16.18
N VAL A 182 11.77 11.96 -16.36
CA VAL A 182 12.34 10.65 -16.00
C VAL A 182 13.48 10.27 -16.95
N GLU A 183 13.36 10.65 -18.21
CA GLU A 183 14.43 10.43 -19.21
C GLU A 183 15.59 11.43 -19.08
N HIS A 184 15.30 12.64 -18.56
CA HIS A 184 16.25 13.74 -18.46
C HIS A 184 16.33 14.31 -17.03
N PRO A 185 16.67 13.50 -16.01
CA PRO A 185 16.78 13.97 -14.64
C PRO A 185 17.91 15.00 -14.51
N LYS A 186 17.69 16.01 -13.68
CA LYS A 186 18.64 17.12 -13.48
C LYS A 186 19.74 16.78 -12.47
N ASP A 187 19.36 16.09 -11.38
CA ASP A 187 20.33 15.73 -10.34
C ASP A 187 21.21 14.55 -10.78
N ILE A 188 22.52 14.67 -10.57
CA ILE A 188 23.49 13.63 -10.94
C ILE A 188 23.27 12.31 -10.20
N ARG A 189 22.69 12.32 -9.00
CA ARG A 189 22.36 11.13 -8.22
C ARG A 189 21.21 10.37 -8.87
N THR A 190 20.16 11.11 -9.29
CA THR A 190 19.04 10.55 -10.04
C THR A 190 19.50 9.94 -11.36
N GLN A 191 20.38 10.65 -12.11
CA GLN A 191 20.95 10.15 -13.37
C GLN A 191 21.73 8.84 -13.17
N LYS A 192 22.52 8.75 -12.11
CA LYS A 192 23.29 7.53 -11.80
C LYS A 192 22.40 6.36 -11.39
N PHE A 193 21.30 6.65 -10.71
CA PHE A 193 20.34 5.63 -10.27
C PHE A 193 19.56 5.06 -11.45
N LEU A 194 19.03 5.91 -12.32
CA LEU A 194 18.20 5.52 -13.47
C LEU A 194 18.99 4.87 -14.63
N LYS A 195 20.31 4.96 -14.62
CA LYS A 195 21.21 4.31 -15.61
C LYS A 195 21.65 2.89 -15.21
N ARG A 196 21.22 2.41 -14.04
CA ARG A 196 21.47 1.03 -13.58
C ARG A 196 20.42 0.07 -14.09
#